data_b740b695a0f478095de6e85ccc758a4d
#
_entry.id   b740b695a0f478095de6e85ccc758a4d
#
_cell.length_a   1.000
_cell.length_b   1.000
_cell.length_c   1.000
_cell.angle_alpha   90.00
_cell.angle_beta   90.00
_cell.angle_gamma   90.00
#
_symmetry.space_group_name_H-M   'P 1'
#
loop_
_entity.id
_entity.type
_entity.pdbx_description
1 polymer ?
#
loop_
_entity_poly.entity_id
_entity_poly.type
_entity_poly.pdbx_seq_one_letter_code
_entity_poly.pdbx_strand_id
1 'polypeptide(L)'
;MNIQAMTEQFGFNCHILDENSGISLIETPFNFFDGEPLPIYTQEINSIIRLFDGGETLLHFAKRGLDLNKIKSMAFINTLIEPFGVTLTSSGELEIFSEFQNSRQTFSKFIYAMFAITNWEYEQDGKSIEDSILVEEVAMYFKTAYPNENQIVSGEFTGISGHRYKFDFIHGDKAVLAISTHHAAVASAIKKIVDINLSDAEPQIKPFIVIDDRKNRIAAINETKVLSALAQVMSLTTLEKKASFVQSSN
;
A
#
# COMPACT_ATOMS: atom_id res chain seq x y z
N MET A 1 -29.17 -29.19 -17.51
CA MET A 1 -28.61 -28.25 -16.52
C MET A 1 -28.22 -26.99 -17.29
N ASN A 2 -28.79 -25.85 -16.98
CA ASN A 2 -28.48 -24.60 -17.66
C ASN A 2 -27.19 -24.03 -17.03
N ILE A 3 -26.06 -24.08 -17.76
CA ILE A 3 -24.75 -23.62 -17.30
C ILE A 3 -24.81 -22.14 -16.95
N GLN A 4 -25.56 -21.34 -17.68
CA GLN A 4 -25.76 -19.91 -17.41
C GLN A 4 -26.45 -19.69 -16.05
N ALA A 5 -27.52 -20.40 -15.74
CA ALA A 5 -28.17 -20.33 -14.45
C ALA A 5 -27.24 -20.77 -13.28
N MET A 6 -26.31 -21.68 -13.55
CA MET A 6 -25.32 -22.10 -12.58
C MET A 6 -24.24 -21.03 -12.33
N THR A 7 -23.75 -20.36 -13.38
CA THR A 7 -22.80 -19.24 -13.23
C THR A 7 -23.43 -18.04 -12.53
N GLU A 8 -24.70 -17.75 -12.79
CA GLU A 8 -25.47 -16.74 -12.07
C GLU A 8 -25.60 -17.09 -10.55
N GLN A 9 -25.82 -18.37 -10.23
CA GLN A 9 -25.83 -18.82 -8.82
C GLN A 9 -24.47 -18.68 -8.13
N PHE A 10 -23.35 -18.70 -8.88
CA PHE A 10 -22.02 -18.45 -8.35
C PHE A 10 -21.70 -16.94 -8.24
N GLY A 11 -22.67 -16.09 -8.60
CA GLY A 11 -22.52 -14.64 -8.51
C GLY A 11 -21.70 -14.02 -9.64
N PHE A 12 -21.61 -14.71 -10.81
CA PHE A 12 -20.99 -14.15 -12.01
C PHE A 12 -22.08 -13.70 -12.99
N ASN A 13 -22.20 -12.40 -13.20
CA ASN A 13 -23.09 -11.78 -14.17
C ASN A 13 -22.33 -10.77 -15.04
N CYS A 14 -22.89 -10.44 -16.20
CA CYS A 14 -22.33 -9.41 -17.06
C CYS A 14 -23.44 -8.46 -17.48
N HIS A 15 -23.25 -7.18 -17.22
CA HIS A 15 -24.22 -6.12 -17.53
C HIS A 15 -23.61 -5.11 -18.49
N ILE A 16 -24.24 -4.91 -19.65
CA ILE A 16 -23.84 -3.87 -20.59
C ILE A 16 -24.25 -2.52 -19.98
N LEU A 17 -23.27 -1.65 -19.74
CA LEU A 17 -23.49 -0.31 -19.18
C LEU A 17 -23.71 0.74 -20.28
N ASP A 18 -22.95 0.60 -21.37
CA ASP A 18 -23.04 1.51 -22.51
C ASP A 18 -22.72 0.77 -23.82
N GLU A 19 -23.73 0.64 -24.66
CA GLU A 19 -23.62 -0.03 -25.97
C GLU A 19 -22.68 0.73 -26.94
N ASN A 20 -22.59 2.06 -26.83
CA ASN A 20 -21.79 2.86 -27.75
C ASN A 20 -20.28 2.74 -27.46
N SER A 21 -19.90 2.71 -26.19
CA SER A 21 -18.52 2.54 -25.77
C SER A 21 -18.10 1.08 -25.61
N GLY A 22 -19.06 0.14 -25.62
CA GLY A 22 -18.83 -1.29 -25.42
C GLY A 22 -18.41 -1.64 -24.00
N ILE A 23 -18.72 -0.79 -23.01
CA ILE A 23 -18.38 -1.01 -21.61
C ILE A 23 -19.40 -1.92 -20.95
N SER A 24 -18.93 -2.96 -20.28
CA SER A 24 -19.74 -3.87 -19.48
C SER A 24 -19.16 -4.05 -18.09
N LEU A 25 -20.04 -4.19 -17.10
CA LEU A 25 -19.68 -4.57 -15.74
C LEU A 25 -19.68 -6.09 -15.62
N ILE A 26 -18.65 -6.66 -15.05
CA ILE A 26 -18.58 -8.08 -14.67
C ILE A 26 -18.80 -8.16 -13.15
N GLU A 27 -19.98 -8.55 -12.74
CA GLU A 27 -20.23 -8.89 -11.34
C GLU A 27 -19.56 -10.20 -11.00
N THR A 28 -18.95 -10.23 -9.82
CA THR A 28 -18.30 -11.42 -9.26
C THR A 28 -18.67 -11.57 -7.79
N PRO A 29 -18.52 -12.76 -7.18
CA PRO A 29 -18.76 -12.95 -5.75
C PRO A 29 -17.62 -12.38 -4.88
N PHE A 30 -16.68 -11.64 -5.43
CA PHE A 30 -15.51 -11.13 -4.73
C PHE A 30 -15.74 -9.71 -4.25
N ASN A 31 -15.30 -9.43 -3.02
CA ASN A 31 -15.52 -8.15 -2.35
C ASN A 31 -14.22 -7.64 -1.73
N PHE A 32 -14.16 -6.34 -1.51
CA PHE A 32 -13.23 -5.73 -0.57
C PHE A 32 -13.50 -6.21 0.86
N PHE A 33 -12.59 -5.91 1.78
CA PHE A 33 -12.70 -6.32 3.19
C PHE A 33 -14.00 -5.83 3.87
N ASP A 34 -14.51 -4.66 3.51
CA ASP A 34 -15.74 -4.07 4.05
C ASP A 34 -17.04 -4.59 3.40
N GLY A 35 -16.91 -5.49 2.42
CA GLY A 35 -18.03 -6.10 1.69
C GLY A 35 -18.46 -5.34 0.43
N GLU A 36 -17.82 -4.20 0.07
CA GLU A 36 -18.06 -3.56 -1.24
C GLU A 36 -17.59 -4.51 -2.37
N PRO A 37 -18.38 -4.68 -3.46
CA PRO A 37 -17.98 -5.54 -4.58
C PRO A 37 -16.70 -5.06 -5.26
N LEU A 38 -15.86 -6.00 -5.75
CA LEU A 38 -14.72 -5.63 -6.58
C LEU A 38 -15.20 -5.06 -7.93
N PRO A 39 -14.76 -3.85 -8.29
CA PRO A 39 -15.14 -3.23 -9.55
C PRO A 39 -14.37 -3.87 -10.71
N ILE A 40 -15.07 -4.55 -11.62
CA ILE A 40 -14.47 -5.18 -12.78
C ILE A 40 -15.24 -4.82 -14.02
N TYR A 41 -14.64 -4.01 -14.86
CA TYR A 41 -15.21 -3.59 -16.13
C TYR A 41 -14.46 -4.22 -17.29
N THR A 42 -15.17 -4.45 -18.39
CA THR A 42 -14.57 -4.87 -19.65
C THR A 42 -15.00 -3.93 -20.77
N GLN A 43 -14.09 -3.74 -21.73
CA GLN A 43 -14.35 -2.94 -22.93
C GLN A 43 -13.63 -3.57 -24.11
N GLU A 44 -14.29 -3.67 -25.25
CA GLU A 44 -13.65 -4.05 -26.52
C GLU A 44 -13.21 -2.80 -27.28
N ILE A 45 -11.92 -2.71 -27.59
CA ILE A 45 -11.32 -1.61 -28.35
C ILE A 45 -10.51 -2.21 -29.51
N ASN A 46 -10.98 -2.07 -30.74
CA ASN A 46 -10.26 -2.57 -31.95
C ASN A 46 -9.84 -4.05 -31.82
N SER A 47 -10.75 -4.92 -31.38
CA SER A 47 -10.52 -6.36 -31.16
C SER A 47 -9.53 -6.68 -30.00
N ILE A 48 -9.18 -5.69 -29.19
CA ILE A 48 -8.45 -5.85 -27.93
C ILE A 48 -9.45 -5.74 -26.79
N ILE A 49 -9.36 -6.64 -25.83
CA ILE A 49 -10.12 -6.58 -24.58
C ILE A 49 -9.33 -5.77 -23.56
N ARG A 50 -9.95 -4.75 -23.02
CA ARG A 50 -9.51 -4.02 -21.84
C ARG A 50 -10.29 -4.53 -20.62
N LEU A 51 -9.61 -4.94 -19.57
CA LEU A 51 -10.19 -5.10 -18.23
C LEU A 51 -9.69 -3.97 -17.34
N PHE A 52 -10.57 -3.35 -16.58
CA PHE A 52 -10.23 -2.19 -15.76
C PHE A 52 -11.20 -2.03 -14.57
N ASP A 53 -10.82 -1.22 -13.58
CA ASP A 53 -11.61 -0.97 -12.38
C ASP A 53 -12.35 0.38 -12.37
N GLY A 54 -12.17 1.21 -13.40
CA GLY A 54 -12.76 2.56 -13.45
C GLY A 54 -12.25 3.52 -12.38
N GLY A 55 -11.12 3.22 -11.73
CA GLY A 55 -10.57 4.01 -10.62
C GLY A 55 -11.30 3.78 -9.28
N GLU A 56 -12.25 2.87 -9.22
CA GLU A 56 -13.07 2.64 -8.01
C GLU A 56 -12.28 2.03 -6.88
N THR A 57 -11.19 1.28 -7.15
CA THR A 57 -10.30 0.77 -6.10
C THR A 57 -9.66 1.91 -5.32
N LEU A 58 -9.16 2.94 -6.01
CA LEU A 58 -8.61 4.11 -5.34
C LEU A 58 -9.68 4.94 -4.65
N LEU A 59 -10.88 5.02 -5.22
CA LEU A 59 -12.03 5.68 -4.60
C LEU A 59 -12.48 4.95 -3.32
N HIS A 60 -12.47 3.61 -3.32
CA HIS A 60 -12.73 2.81 -2.13
C HIS A 60 -11.74 3.17 -1.00
N PHE A 61 -10.43 3.24 -1.30
CA PHE A 61 -9.44 3.66 -0.32
C PHE A 61 -9.61 5.12 0.12
N ALA A 62 -10.06 6.02 -0.78
CA ALA A 62 -10.35 7.41 -0.43
C ALA A 62 -11.47 7.54 0.59
N LYS A 63 -12.53 6.74 0.47
CA LYS A 63 -13.61 6.67 1.47
C LYS A 63 -13.07 6.26 2.86
N ARG A 64 -11.97 5.52 2.90
CA ARG A 64 -11.28 5.08 4.12
C ARG A 64 -10.12 6.00 4.54
N GLY A 65 -10.03 7.21 4.01
CA GLY A 65 -9.12 8.25 4.42
C GLY A 65 -7.87 8.46 3.54
N LEU A 66 -7.80 7.80 2.35
CA LEU A 66 -6.73 8.07 1.42
C LEU A 66 -6.88 9.46 0.78
N ASP A 67 -5.81 10.24 0.77
CA ASP A 67 -5.74 11.49 0.03
C ASP A 67 -5.45 11.23 -1.46
N LEU A 68 -6.47 11.34 -2.31
CA LEU A 68 -6.35 11.12 -3.76
C LEU A 68 -5.36 12.06 -4.47
N ASN A 69 -5.00 13.21 -3.86
CA ASN A 69 -3.98 14.08 -4.42
C ASN A 69 -2.57 13.45 -4.37
N LYS A 70 -2.40 12.39 -3.59
CA LYS A 70 -1.18 11.60 -3.48
C LYS A 70 -1.11 10.39 -4.42
N ILE A 71 -2.03 10.28 -5.38
CA ILE A 71 -2.07 9.13 -6.34
C ILE A 71 -0.72 8.85 -6.97
N LYS A 72 0.10 9.89 -7.24
CA LYS A 72 1.44 9.73 -7.82
C LYS A 72 2.44 9.04 -6.89
N SER A 73 2.18 8.99 -5.59
CA SER A 73 3.05 8.35 -4.60
C SER A 73 2.64 6.91 -4.26
N MET A 74 1.65 6.34 -4.96
CA MET A 74 1.20 4.95 -4.74
C MET A 74 2.04 3.92 -5.50
N ALA A 75 3.35 4.11 -5.53
CA ALA A 75 4.26 3.14 -6.15
C ALA A 75 4.11 1.73 -5.56
N PHE A 76 3.69 1.62 -4.28
CA PHE A 76 3.45 0.33 -3.64
C PHE A 76 2.31 -0.46 -4.31
N ILE A 77 1.22 0.21 -4.76
CA ILE A 77 0.14 -0.47 -5.51
C ILE A 77 0.71 -1.11 -6.77
N ASN A 78 1.60 -0.41 -7.48
CA ASN A 78 2.28 -0.98 -8.63
C ASN A 78 3.08 -2.24 -8.25
N THR A 79 3.73 -2.29 -7.09
CA THR A 79 4.46 -3.49 -6.65
C THR A 79 3.53 -4.68 -6.38
N LEU A 80 2.28 -4.43 -5.98
CA LEU A 80 1.28 -5.48 -5.77
C LEU A 80 0.72 -6.03 -7.08
N ILE A 81 0.51 -5.18 -8.09
CA ILE A 81 -0.20 -5.53 -9.33
C ILE A 81 0.72 -5.88 -10.50
N GLU A 82 1.95 -5.33 -10.54
CA GLU A 82 2.94 -5.55 -11.60
C GLU A 82 3.22 -7.04 -11.89
N PRO A 83 3.33 -7.95 -10.87
CA PRO A 83 3.55 -9.37 -11.12
C PRO A 83 2.47 -10.03 -11.98
N PHE A 84 1.29 -9.44 -12.04
CA PHE A 84 0.14 -9.92 -12.83
C PHE A 84 0.02 -9.21 -14.19
N GLY A 85 0.90 -8.24 -14.48
CA GLY A 85 0.86 -7.45 -15.71
C GLY A 85 -0.28 -6.42 -15.76
N VAL A 86 -0.85 -6.08 -14.60
CA VAL A 86 -1.82 -4.98 -14.44
C VAL A 86 -1.05 -3.67 -14.22
N THR A 87 -1.54 -2.57 -14.74
CA THR A 87 -0.95 -1.24 -14.61
C THR A 87 -1.90 -0.29 -13.90
N LEU A 88 -1.36 0.60 -13.08
CA LEU A 88 -2.06 1.75 -12.52
C LEU A 88 -1.81 2.96 -13.44
N THR A 89 -2.86 3.50 -14.02
CA THR A 89 -2.78 4.67 -14.90
C THR A 89 -2.55 5.96 -14.12
N SER A 90 -2.19 7.03 -14.81
CA SER A 90 -2.06 8.37 -14.20
C SER A 90 -3.40 8.95 -13.74
N SER A 91 -4.54 8.43 -14.25
CA SER A 91 -5.89 8.75 -13.80
C SER A 91 -6.35 7.96 -12.58
N GLY A 92 -5.55 6.96 -12.16
CA GLY A 92 -5.86 6.14 -10.99
C GLY A 92 -6.66 4.88 -11.29
N GLU A 93 -6.75 4.47 -12.56
CA GLU A 93 -7.41 3.24 -12.96
C GLU A 93 -6.41 2.07 -12.99
N LEU A 94 -6.83 0.92 -12.52
CA LEU A 94 -6.15 -0.35 -12.75
C LEU A 94 -6.62 -0.91 -14.10
N GLU A 95 -5.68 -1.27 -14.97
CA GLU A 95 -6.04 -1.82 -16.28
C GLU A 95 -5.06 -2.86 -16.79
N ILE A 96 -5.58 -3.76 -17.65
CA ILE A 96 -4.80 -4.72 -18.41
C ILE A 96 -5.46 -4.96 -19.78
N PHE A 97 -4.65 -5.15 -20.80
CA PHE A 97 -5.12 -5.40 -22.17
C PHE A 97 -4.75 -6.79 -22.65
N SER A 98 -5.60 -7.39 -23.48
CA SER A 98 -5.28 -8.65 -24.17
C SER A 98 -6.06 -8.83 -25.46
N GLU A 99 -5.56 -9.71 -26.31
CA GLU A 99 -6.36 -10.25 -27.40
C GLU A 99 -7.49 -11.14 -26.86
N PHE A 100 -8.59 -11.23 -27.59
CA PHE A 100 -9.78 -11.99 -27.19
C PHE A 100 -9.45 -13.46 -26.84
N GLN A 101 -8.59 -14.12 -27.59
CA GLN A 101 -8.19 -15.51 -27.35
C GLN A 101 -7.50 -15.73 -26.01
N ASN A 102 -6.87 -14.69 -25.44
CA ASN A 102 -6.16 -14.71 -24.17
C ASN A 102 -7.01 -14.15 -23.01
N SER A 103 -8.26 -13.76 -23.25
CA SER A 103 -9.13 -13.08 -22.29
C SER A 103 -9.30 -13.83 -20.96
N ARG A 104 -9.39 -15.16 -20.98
CA ARG A 104 -9.49 -15.99 -19.77
C ARG A 104 -8.27 -15.84 -18.87
N GLN A 105 -7.07 -15.92 -19.45
CA GLN A 105 -5.83 -15.79 -18.70
C GLN A 105 -5.67 -14.36 -18.16
N THR A 106 -6.03 -13.37 -18.97
CA THR A 106 -5.97 -11.96 -18.59
C THR A 106 -6.97 -11.63 -17.49
N PHE A 107 -8.19 -12.17 -17.56
CA PHE A 107 -9.17 -12.06 -16.46
C PHE A 107 -8.63 -12.65 -15.15
N SER A 108 -8.04 -13.85 -15.20
CA SER A 108 -7.43 -14.45 -14.02
C SER A 108 -6.32 -13.58 -13.44
N LYS A 109 -5.45 -12.99 -14.26
CA LYS A 109 -4.41 -12.07 -13.83
C LYS A 109 -4.97 -10.83 -13.17
N PHE A 110 -6.04 -10.25 -13.73
CA PHE A 110 -6.72 -9.10 -13.15
C PHE A 110 -7.30 -9.44 -11.77
N ILE A 111 -7.97 -10.58 -11.65
CA ILE A 111 -8.51 -11.06 -10.35
C ILE A 111 -7.39 -11.27 -9.32
N TYR A 112 -6.26 -11.87 -9.72
CA TYR A 112 -5.12 -12.02 -8.79
C TYR A 112 -4.54 -10.67 -8.34
N ALA A 113 -4.48 -9.68 -9.21
CA ALA A 113 -4.08 -8.32 -8.84
C ALA A 113 -5.06 -7.71 -7.81
N MET A 114 -6.37 -7.86 -8.05
CA MET A 114 -7.39 -7.39 -7.11
C MET A 114 -7.29 -8.12 -5.76
N PHE A 115 -7.04 -9.42 -5.74
CA PHE A 115 -6.81 -10.17 -4.50
C PHE A 115 -5.53 -9.75 -3.77
N ALA A 116 -4.45 -9.43 -4.49
CA ALA A 116 -3.26 -8.90 -3.85
C ALA A 116 -3.55 -7.58 -3.12
N ILE A 117 -4.37 -6.70 -3.71
CA ILE A 117 -4.79 -5.45 -3.10
C ILE A 117 -5.71 -5.69 -1.89
N THR A 118 -6.71 -6.57 -1.99
CA THR A 118 -7.63 -6.86 -0.87
C THR A 118 -6.94 -7.59 0.28
N ASN A 119 -5.99 -8.48 0.00
CA ASN A 119 -5.17 -9.10 1.04
C ASN A 119 -4.30 -8.08 1.76
N TRP A 120 -3.67 -7.16 1.02
CA TRP A 120 -2.93 -6.07 1.63
C TRP A 120 -3.84 -5.21 2.52
N GLU A 121 -5.04 -4.86 2.05
CA GLU A 121 -6.03 -4.11 2.84
C GLU A 121 -6.39 -4.84 4.14
N TYR A 122 -6.64 -6.15 4.07
CA TYR A 122 -6.94 -6.98 5.23
C TYR A 122 -5.82 -6.97 6.27
N GLU A 123 -4.56 -7.02 5.82
CA GLU A 123 -3.38 -6.98 6.70
C GLU A 123 -3.21 -5.63 7.42
N GLN A 124 -3.87 -4.57 6.92
CA GLN A 124 -3.82 -3.23 7.53
C GLN A 124 -4.89 -3.01 8.60
N ASP A 125 -5.58 -4.05 9.07
CA ASP A 125 -6.65 -3.93 10.05
C ASP A 125 -6.21 -3.11 11.28
N GLY A 126 -7.04 -2.13 11.65
CA GLY A 126 -6.79 -1.20 12.76
C GLY A 126 -5.86 -0.03 12.45
N LYS A 127 -5.31 0.09 11.23
CA LYS A 127 -4.54 1.26 10.78
C LYS A 127 -5.36 2.13 9.83
N SER A 128 -5.08 3.44 9.81
CA SER A 128 -5.58 4.26 8.71
C SER A 128 -4.90 3.87 7.40
N ILE A 129 -5.62 3.93 6.28
CA ILE A 129 -5.04 3.63 4.96
C ILE A 129 -3.86 4.58 4.65
N GLU A 130 -3.93 5.86 5.06
CA GLU A 130 -2.81 6.80 4.88
C GLU A 130 -1.55 6.34 5.61
N ASP A 131 -1.68 5.88 6.86
CA ASP A 131 -0.53 5.41 7.65
C ASP A 131 0.05 4.13 7.04
N SER A 132 -0.80 3.23 6.57
CA SER A 132 -0.38 2.00 5.91
C SER A 132 0.40 2.27 4.61
N ILE A 133 -0.09 3.19 3.78
CA ILE A 133 0.59 3.62 2.56
C ILE A 133 1.93 4.29 2.88
N LEU A 134 1.98 5.11 3.93
CA LEU A 134 3.23 5.72 4.37
C LEU A 134 4.27 4.66 4.74
N VAL A 135 3.86 3.62 5.47
CA VAL A 135 4.74 2.50 5.84
C VAL A 135 5.30 1.79 4.61
N GLU A 136 4.45 1.44 3.64
CA GLU A 136 4.86 0.77 2.41
C GLU A 136 5.82 1.64 1.57
N GLU A 137 5.51 2.92 1.44
CA GLU A 137 6.35 3.88 0.72
C GLU A 137 7.74 4.00 1.38
N VAL A 138 7.78 4.11 2.70
CA VAL A 138 9.03 4.16 3.47
C VAL A 138 9.82 2.85 3.31
N ALA A 139 9.15 1.70 3.38
CA ALA A 139 9.79 0.39 3.21
C ALA A 139 10.44 0.25 1.82
N MET A 140 9.77 0.69 0.77
CA MET A 140 10.27 0.69 -0.60
C MET A 140 11.52 1.60 -0.74
N TYR A 141 11.46 2.82 -0.22
CA TYR A 141 12.60 3.73 -0.27
C TYR A 141 13.78 3.22 0.57
N PHE A 142 13.51 2.58 1.72
CA PHE A 142 14.55 1.96 2.53
C PHE A 142 15.27 0.86 1.77
N LYS A 143 14.53 -0.04 1.15
CA LYS A 143 15.08 -1.14 0.33
C LYS A 143 15.98 -0.61 -0.80
N THR A 144 15.57 0.50 -1.42
CA THR A 144 16.33 1.14 -2.50
C THR A 144 17.57 1.88 -1.97
N ALA A 145 17.44 2.61 -0.86
CA ALA A 145 18.51 3.42 -0.28
C ALA A 145 19.59 2.59 0.44
N TYR A 146 19.26 1.36 0.87
CA TYR A 146 20.11 0.46 1.62
C TYR A 146 20.02 -0.99 1.08
N PRO A 147 20.40 -1.24 -0.18
CA PRO A 147 20.11 -2.50 -0.89
C PRO A 147 20.82 -3.74 -0.30
N ASN A 148 21.85 -3.54 0.49
CA ASN A 148 22.65 -4.62 1.07
C ASN A 148 22.14 -5.11 2.44
N GLU A 149 21.07 -4.52 2.96
CA GLU A 149 20.47 -4.87 4.24
C GLU A 149 19.19 -5.68 4.03
N ASN A 150 18.96 -6.73 4.83
CA ASN A 150 17.72 -7.51 4.77
C ASN A 150 16.59 -6.74 5.44
N GLN A 151 15.42 -6.82 4.82
CA GLN A 151 14.19 -6.27 5.38
C GLN A 151 13.30 -7.40 5.89
N ILE A 152 12.85 -7.29 7.15
CA ILE A 152 11.95 -8.22 7.81
C ILE A 152 10.66 -7.45 8.14
N VAL A 153 9.51 -8.01 7.75
CA VAL A 153 8.22 -7.43 8.06
C VAL A 153 7.91 -7.64 9.54
N SER A 154 7.66 -6.57 10.25
CA SER A 154 7.33 -6.46 11.68
C SER A 154 8.24 -7.20 12.68
N GLY A 155 8.80 -6.45 13.62
CA GLY A 155 9.43 -6.98 14.83
C GLY A 155 8.63 -6.57 16.06
N GLU A 156 8.45 -7.51 17.00
CA GLU A 156 7.89 -7.19 18.33
C GLU A 156 9.01 -7.05 19.35
N PHE A 157 8.95 -6.01 20.15
CA PHE A 157 9.94 -5.72 21.20
C PHE A 157 9.21 -5.43 22.51
N THR A 158 9.76 -5.92 23.61
CA THR A 158 9.17 -5.73 24.93
C THR A 158 9.86 -4.55 25.62
N GLY A 159 9.11 -3.52 25.99
CA GLY A 159 9.59 -2.40 26.77
C GLY A 159 9.81 -2.76 28.25
N ILE A 160 10.46 -1.87 29.01
CA ILE A 160 10.68 -2.04 30.45
C ILE A 160 9.37 -2.15 31.24
N SER A 161 8.28 -1.55 30.71
CA SER A 161 6.94 -1.67 31.29
C SER A 161 6.28 -3.04 31.09
N GLY A 162 6.89 -3.94 30.31
CA GLY A 162 6.33 -5.22 29.91
C GLY A 162 5.38 -5.14 28.71
N HIS A 163 5.11 -3.96 28.17
CA HIS A 163 4.32 -3.82 26.95
C HIS A 163 5.10 -4.31 25.74
N ARG A 164 4.37 -5.00 24.81
CA ARG A 164 4.90 -5.39 23.52
C ARG A 164 4.58 -4.32 22.49
N TYR A 165 5.62 -3.90 21.76
CA TYR A 165 5.53 -2.89 20.73
C TYR A 165 5.92 -3.47 19.38
N LYS A 166 5.14 -3.16 18.35
CA LYS A 166 5.49 -3.47 16.94
C LYS A 166 6.13 -2.24 16.31
N PHE A 167 7.21 -2.47 15.56
CA PHE A 167 7.72 -1.54 14.57
C PHE A 167 7.11 -1.89 13.21
N ASP A 168 7.10 -0.93 12.28
CA ASP A 168 6.51 -1.17 10.97
C ASP A 168 7.30 -2.21 10.20
N PHE A 169 8.65 -2.12 10.27
CA PHE A 169 9.56 -3.15 9.74
C PHE A 169 10.94 -3.03 10.38
N ILE A 170 11.76 -4.08 10.20
CA ILE A 170 13.17 -4.08 10.54
C ILE A 170 13.98 -4.09 9.25
N HIS A 171 15.01 -3.23 9.16
CA HIS A 171 15.93 -3.18 8.03
C HIS A 171 17.37 -3.15 8.55
N GLY A 172 18.07 -4.27 8.37
CA GLY A 172 19.37 -4.48 9.03
C GLY A 172 19.23 -4.48 10.55
N ASP A 173 19.89 -3.54 11.22
CA ASP A 173 19.84 -3.31 12.66
C ASP A 173 18.83 -2.21 13.09
N LYS A 174 18.11 -1.64 12.12
CA LYS A 174 17.19 -0.53 12.34
C LYS A 174 15.77 -1.03 12.49
N ALA A 175 15.12 -0.70 13.60
CA ALA A 175 13.69 -0.88 13.78
C ALA A 175 12.97 0.41 13.35
N VAL A 176 12.25 0.35 12.23
CA VAL A 176 11.72 1.53 11.55
C VAL A 176 10.27 1.80 11.92
N LEU A 177 9.99 3.07 12.19
CA LEU A 177 8.64 3.62 12.34
C LEU A 177 8.45 4.72 11.29
N ALA A 178 7.41 4.61 10.50
CA ALA A 178 6.96 5.64 9.58
C ALA A 178 5.80 6.41 10.22
N ILE A 179 5.96 7.71 10.46
CA ILE A 179 4.96 8.51 11.16
C ILE A 179 4.62 9.80 10.43
N SER A 180 3.37 10.23 10.57
CA SER A 180 2.95 11.58 10.19
C SER A 180 3.38 12.61 11.25
N THR A 181 3.26 13.91 10.94
CA THR A 181 3.47 15.00 11.90
C THR A 181 2.33 15.18 12.88
N HIS A 182 1.34 14.28 12.90
CA HIS A 182 0.20 14.37 13.77
C HIS A 182 0.63 14.12 15.24
N HIS A 183 0.19 14.96 16.16
CA HIS A 183 0.59 14.90 17.58
C HIS A 183 0.41 13.51 18.19
N ALA A 184 -0.69 12.80 17.91
CA ALA A 184 -0.94 11.46 18.43
C ALA A 184 0.09 10.42 17.92
N ALA A 185 0.48 10.50 16.63
CA ALA A 185 1.48 9.61 16.05
C ALA A 185 2.86 9.85 16.68
N VAL A 186 3.25 11.13 16.84
CA VAL A 186 4.51 11.53 17.48
C VAL A 186 4.55 11.09 18.95
N ALA A 187 3.48 11.35 19.73
CA ALA A 187 3.39 10.94 21.12
C ALA A 187 3.46 9.41 21.32
N SER A 188 2.80 8.66 20.42
CA SER A 188 2.87 7.20 20.42
C SER A 188 4.27 6.69 20.12
N ALA A 189 4.97 7.28 19.15
CA ALA A 189 6.37 6.94 18.84
C ALA A 189 7.30 7.23 20.01
N ILE A 190 7.18 8.40 20.65
CA ILE A 190 7.97 8.77 21.82
C ILE A 190 7.78 7.74 22.94
N LYS A 191 6.52 7.43 23.31
CA LYS A 191 6.20 6.46 24.36
C LYS A 191 6.84 5.09 24.07
N LYS A 192 6.66 4.60 22.85
CA LYS A 192 7.22 3.31 22.40
C LYS A 192 8.74 3.27 22.53
N ILE A 193 9.42 4.30 22.01
CA ILE A 193 10.89 4.34 21.98
C ILE A 193 11.48 4.51 23.38
N VAL A 194 10.89 5.36 24.21
CA VAL A 194 11.35 5.55 25.61
C VAL A 194 11.23 4.25 26.39
N ASP A 195 10.12 3.55 26.29
CA ASP A 195 9.89 2.30 27.00
C ASP A 195 10.84 1.19 26.55
N ILE A 196 11.15 1.13 25.25
CA ILE A 196 12.10 0.16 24.69
C ILE A 196 13.55 0.53 25.04
N ASN A 197 13.95 1.80 24.91
CA ASN A 197 15.31 2.23 25.20
C ASN A 197 15.70 2.05 26.67
N LEU A 198 14.72 1.99 27.58
CA LEU A 198 14.92 1.73 29.02
C LEU A 198 14.93 0.22 29.33
N SER A 199 14.62 -0.64 28.38
CA SER A 199 14.63 -2.09 28.56
C SER A 199 16.04 -2.65 28.38
N ASP A 200 16.48 -3.50 29.30
CA ASP A 200 17.74 -4.25 29.17
C ASP A 200 17.61 -5.50 28.27
N ALA A 201 16.44 -5.70 27.66
CA ALA A 201 16.14 -6.85 26.82
C ALA A 201 16.97 -6.81 25.50
N GLU A 202 17.67 -7.88 25.20
CA GLU A 202 18.37 -8.06 23.93
C GLU A 202 17.42 -8.57 22.82
N PRO A 203 17.68 -8.25 21.54
CA PRO A 203 18.82 -7.50 20.99
C PRO A 203 18.62 -5.99 21.06
N GLN A 204 19.74 -5.25 21.22
CA GLN A 204 19.72 -3.79 21.10
C GLN A 204 19.34 -3.41 19.67
N ILE A 205 18.09 -3.00 19.50
CA ILE A 205 17.61 -2.42 18.25
C ILE A 205 17.99 -0.94 18.21
N LYS A 206 18.16 -0.42 17.00
CA LYS A 206 18.34 1.01 16.77
C LYS A 206 17.02 1.59 16.25
N PRO A 207 16.21 2.25 17.09
CA PRO A 207 15.00 2.89 16.63
C PRO A 207 15.32 3.92 15.54
N PHE A 208 14.60 3.82 14.44
CA PHE A 208 14.74 4.72 13.31
C PHE A 208 13.35 5.26 12.93
N ILE A 209 13.20 6.57 12.90
CA ILE A 209 11.93 7.22 12.58
C ILE A 209 12.03 7.88 11.20
N VAL A 210 11.06 7.60 10.33
CA VAL A 210 10.82 8.39 9.14
C VAL A 210 9.57 9.22 9.35
N ILE A 211 9.73 10.56 9.32
CA ILE A 211 8.63 11.50 9.50
C ILE A 211 8.18 12.05 8.13
N ASP A 212 6.87 11.98 7.85
CA ASP A 212 6.30 12.55 6.62
C ASP A 212 6.27 14.09 6.72
N ASP A 213 7.21 14.74 6.03
CA ASP A 213 7.38 16.20 6.00
C ASP A 213 6.64 16.88 4.84
N ARG A 214 5.91 16.15 4.00
CA ARG A 214 5.28 16.67 2.78
C ARG A 214 4.08 17.57 3.06
N LYS A 215 3.24 17.24 4.05
CA LYS A 215 2.05 18.02 4.41
C LYS A 215 2.42 19.27 5.24
N ASN A 216 3.35 19.13 6.18
CA ASN A 216 3.73 20.22 7.10
C ASN A 216 5.21 20.14 7.47
N ARG A 217 6.04 20.79 6.63
CA ARG A 217 7.49 20.80 6.80
C ARG A 217 7.95 21.46 8.10
N ILE A 218 7.26 22.51 8.55
CA ILE A 218 7.63 23.23 9.79
C ILE A 218 7.37 22.33 11.00
N ALA A 219 6.21 21.69 11.05
CA ALA A 219 5.90 20.72 12.12
C ALA A 219 6.92 19.56 12.09
N ALA A 220 7.22 18.98 10.93
CA ALA A 220 8.21 17.91 10.81
C ALA A 220 9.59 18.31 11.36
N ILE A 221 10.08 19.53 11.08
CA ILE A 221 11.35 20.03 11.62
C ILE A 221 11.29 20.14 13.16
N ASN A 222 10.18 20.62 13.72
CA ASN A 222 10.04 20.77 15.17
C ASN A 222 9.98 19.42 15.86
N GLU A 223 9.18 18.48 15.35
CA GLU A 223 9.07 17.13 15.91
C GLU A 223 10.38 16.35 15.76
N THR A 224 11.11 16.52 14.64
CA THR A 224 12.44 15.92 14.45
C THR A 224 13.40 16.32 15.56
N LYS A 225 13.40 17.57 16.04
CA LYS A 225 14.28 18.03 17.13
C LYS A 225 14.03 17.25 18.43
N VAL A 226 12.76 16.95 18.73
CA VAL A 226 12.38 16.20 19.93
C VAL A 226 12.74 14.73 19.76
N LEU A 227 12.35 14.14 18.63
CA LEU A 227 12.56 12.72 18.34
C LEU A 227 14.03 12.34 18.20
N SER A 228 14.87 13.26 17.72
CA SER A 228 16.33 13.02 17.55
C SER A 228 17.08 12.83 18.88
N ALA A 229 16.49 13.19 20.00
CA ALA A 229 17.01 12.88 21.33
C ALA A 229 16.83 11.39 21.71
N LEU A 230 15.93 10.68 21.04
CA LEU A 230 15.49 9.32 21.39
C LEU A 230 15.85 8.28 20.32
N ALA A 231 15.92 8.68 19.06
CA ALA A 231 16.10 7.80 17.92
C ALA A 231 16.85 8.49 16.77
N GLN A 232 17.30 7.72 15.79
CA GLN A 232 17.69 8.30 14.52
C GLN A 232 16.46 8.73 13.75
N VAL A 233 16.43 9.96 13.24
CA VAL A 233 15.28 10.54 12.53
C VAL A 233 15.68 11.00 11.14
N MET A 234 14.84 10.72 10.16
CA MET A 234 14.99 11.20 8.78
C MET A 234 13.63 11.67 8.27
N SER A 235 13.60 12.76 7.48
CA SER A 235 12.38 13.11 6.78
C SER A 235 12.16 12.21 5.57
N LEU A 236 10.89 11.97 5.20
CA LEU A 236 10.54 11.16 4.05
C LEU A 236 11.12 11.73 2.74
N THR A 237 11.06 13.05 2.56
CA THR A 237 11.67 13.72 1.38
C THR A 237 13.19 13.54 1.29
N THR A 238 13.87 13.39 2.43
CA THR A 238 15.32 13.09 2.46
C THR A 238 15.59 11.63 2.08
N LEU A 239 14.77 10.70 2.59
CA LEU A 239 14.87 9.28 2.25
C LEU A 239 14.61 9.04 0.76
N GLU A 240 13.58 9.68 0.19
CA GLU A 240 13.25 9.63 -1.24
C GLU A 240 14.42 10.09 -2.12
N LYS A 241 15.03 11.23 -1.78
CA LYS A 241 16.22 11.73 -2.49
C LYS A 241 17.38 10.74 -2.43
N LYS A 242 17.62 10.14 -1.27
CA LYS A 242 18.66 9.12 -1.11
C LYS A 242 18.40 7.89 -1.97
N ALA A 243 17.17 7.40 -2.00
CA ALA A 243 16.77 6.28 -2.85
C ALA A 243 16.97 6.60 -4.35
N SER A 244 16.54 7.78 -4.80
CA SER A 244 16.69 8.24 -6.18
C SER A 244 18.16 8.37 -6.60
N PHE A 245 19.03 8.83 -5.70
CA PHE A 245 20.48 8.92 -5.97
C PHE A 245 21.11 7.55 -6.18
N VAL A 246 20.75 6.56 -5.35
CA VAL A 246 21.28 5.18 -5.50
C VAL A 246 20.83 4.55 -6.82
N GLN A 247 19.56 4.76 -7.23
CA GLN A 247 19.05 4.27 -8.52
C GLN A 247 19.77 4.89 -9.74
N SER A 248 20.14 6.17 -9.65
CA SER A 248 20.84 6.85 -10.75
C SER A 248 22.34 6.51 -10.84
N SER A 249 22.90 5.83 -9.83
CA SER A 249 24.30 5.48 -9.73
C SER A 249 24.58 4.01 -10.11
N ASN A 250 23.55 3.22 -10.36
CA ASN A 250 23.59 1.85 -10.86
C ASN A 250 23.16 1.79 -12.32
#